data_84448566d038d9124689adde9d348c6b
#
_entry.id   84448566d038d9124689adde9d348c6b
#
_cell.length_a   1.000
_cell.length_b   1.000
_cell.length_c   1.000
_cell.angle_alpha   90.00
_cell.angle_beta   90.00
_cell.angle_gamma   90.00
#
_symmetry.space_group_name_H-M   'P 1'
#
loop_
_entity.id
_entity.type
_entity.pdbx_description
1 polymer ?
#
loop_
_entity_poly.entity_id
_entity_poly.type
_entity_poly.pdbx_seq_one_letter_code
_entity_poly.pdbx_strand_id
1 'polypeptide(L)'
;MKLLVFSDSHGNIEHMRRAVEQEKPDQILHLGDVMRDAVELSRSYPNIPLELVPGNCDYATDVPAQKILYFEGRRILMTHGHIYHVKLGIGAAVRAAVEAKVDVLLFGHTHEAFCCEQDGLWVMNPGTIRGGLVPTCGVIRLDGERTTCEILEIPRG
;
A
#
# COMPACT_ATOMS: atom_id res chain seq x y z
N MET A 1 -0.05 0.83 -16.41
CA MET A 1 -0.24 1.70 -15.23
C MET A 1 0.57 1.17 -14.08
N LYS A 2 1.30 2.04 -13.41
CA LYS A 2 2.15 1.68 -12.27
C LYS A 2 1.61 2.33 -11.00
N LEU A 3 1.34 1.53 -9.97
CA LEU A 3 0.91 1.99 -8.66
C LEU A 3 2.05 1.78 -7.67
N LEU A 4 2.32 2.79 -6.85
CA LEU A 4 3.34 2.72 -5.81
C LEU A 4 2.64 2.68 -4.45
N VAL A 5 2.96 1.68 -3.63
CA VAL A 5 2.25 1.39 -2.39
C VAL A 5 3.16 1.57 -1.19
N PHE A 6 2.75 2.45 -0.28
CA PHE A 6 3.47 2.73 0.96
C PHE A 6 2.64 2.38 2.18
N SER A 7 3.30 2.07 3.27
CA SER A 7 2.68 1.91 4.57
C SER A 7 3.65 2.25 5.68
N ASP A 8 3.09 2.64 6.83
CA ASP A 8 3.86 2.77 8.08
C ASP A 8 5.06 3.72 7.93
N SER A 9 4.79 4.93 7.40
CA SER A 9 5.83 5.92 7.11
C SER A 9 6.40 6.58 8.38
N HIS A 10 5.58 6.76 9.40
CA HIS A 10 5.98 7.29 10.72
C HIS A 10 6.95 8.48 10.63
N GLY A 11 6.60 9.47 9.79
CA GLY A 11 7.38 10.70 9.63
C GLY A 11 8.45 10.66 8.56
N ASN A 12 8.70 9.53 7.92
CA ASN A 12 9.76 9.42 6.91
C ASN A 12 9.23 9.67 5.50
N ILE A 13 9.23 10.94 5.11
CA ILE A 13 8.77 11.35 3.78
C ILE A 13 9.88 11.18 2.74
N GLU A 14 11.13 11.29 3.15
CA GLU A 14 12.27 11.24 2.23
C GLU A 14 12.40 9.90 1.51
N HIS A 15 12.18 8.79 2.22
CA HIS A 15 12.19 7.47 1.59
C HIS A 15 11.09 7.35 0.53
N MET A 16 9.92 7.90 0.82
CA MET A 16 8.82 7.92 -0.14
C MET A 16 9.17 8.76 -1.37
N ARG A 17 9.80 9.92 -1.18
CA ARG A 17 10.26 10.75 -2.30
C ARG A 17 11.22 10.01 -3.20
N ARG A 18 12.18 9.31 -2.62
CA ARG A 18 13.15 8.51 -3.40
C ARG A 18 12.44 7.47 -4.25
N ALA A 19 11.46 6.78 -3.67
CA ALA A 19 10.69 5.79 -4.40
C ALA A 19 9.92 6.42 -5.57
N VAL A 20 9.27 7.55 -5.34
CA VAL A 20 8.53 8.27 -6.39
C VAL A 20 9.46 8.72 -7.50
N GLU A 21 10.62 9.29 -7.17
CA GLU A 21 11.59 9.73 -8.17
C GLU A 21 12.15 8.56 -8.99
N GLN A 22 12.37 7.43 -8.34
CA GLN A 22 12.90 6.25 -9.00
C GLN A 22 11.87 5.57 -9.88
N GLU A 23 10.64 5.39 -9.39
CA GLU A 23 9.62 4.60 -10.07
C GLU A 23 8.69 5.40 -10.97
N LYS A 24 8.53 6.69 -10.71
CA LYS A 24 7.65 7.59 -11.47
C LYS A 24 6.25 6.97 -11.65
N PRO A 25 5.53 6.70 -10.55
CA PRO A 25 4.25 6.01 -10.63
C PRO A 25 3.14 6.88 -11.22
N ASP A 26 2.10 6.23 -11.69
CA ASP A 26 0.87 6.89 -12.13
C ASP A 26 -0.07 7.18 -10.97
N GLN A 27 0.05 6.43 -9.87
CA GLN A 27 -0.81 6.50 -8.71
C GLN A 27 -0.02 6.15 -7.45
N ILE A 28 -0.30 6.83 -6.35
CA ILE A 28 0.27 6.52 -5.03
C ILE A 28 -0.85 6.01 -4.13
N LEU A 29 -0.59 4.91 -3.42
CA LEU A 29 -1.47 4.35 -2.40
C LEU A 29 -0.71 4.32 -1.07
N HIS A 30 -1.37 4.76 0.02
CA HIS A 30 -0.80 4.74 1.37
C HIS A 30 -1.74 4.00 2.31
N LEU A 31 -1.23 3.00 3.00
CA LEU A 31 -2.03 2.09 3.82
C LEU A 31 -2.14 2.50 5.29
N GLY A 32 -1.72 3.70 5.63
CA GLY A 32 -1.87 4.24 6.97
C GLY A 32 -0.60 4.25 7.80
N ASP A 33 -0.70 4.79 9.00
CA ASP A 33 0.37 5.11 9.94
C ASP A 33 1.52 5.86 9.25
N VAL A 34 1.57 7.06 9.06
CA VAL A 34 0.85 8.26 9.44
C VAL A 34 0.30 8.90 8.15
N MET A 35 -1.02 9.09 8.06
CA MET A 35 -1.66 9.61 6.83
C MET A 35 -1.14 10.97 6.39
N ARG A 36 -0.84 11.85 7.34
CA ARG A 36 -0.35 13.21 7.01
C ARG A 36 0.94 13.19 6.21
N ASP A 37 1.77 12.14 6.36
CA ASP A 37 2.99 12.00 5.57
C ASP A 37 2.66 11.83 4.09
N ALA A 38 1.61 11.06 3.80
CA ALA A 38 1.16 10.86 2.43
C ALA A 38 0.61 12.16 1.83
N VAL A 39 -0.14 12.92 2.61
CA VAL A 39 -0.70 14.21 2.18
C VAL A 39 0.44 15.20 1.90
N GLU A 40 1.46 15.24 2.75
CA GLU A 40 2.61 16.11 2.53
C GLU A 40 3.40 15.69 1.29
N LEU A 41 3.61 14.39 1.10
CA LEU A 41 4.26 13.87 -0.12
C LEU A 41 3.49 14.32 -1.37
N SER A 42 2.17 14.21 -1.33
CA SER A 42 1.30 14.58 -2.44
C SER A 42 1.45 16.04 -2.86
N ARG A 43 1.75 16.93 -1.92
CA ARG A 43 1.99 18.35 -2.22
C ARG A 43 3.22 18.55 -3.12
N SER A 44 4.20 17.67 -3.02
CA SER A 44 5.39 17.72 -3.87
C SER A 44 5.15 17.11 -5.26
N TYR A 45 4.08 16.32 -5.40
CA TYR A 45 3.73 15.62 -6.64
C TYR A 45 2.27 15.82 -6.99
N PRO A 46 1.84 17.07 -7.26
CA PRO A 46 0.41 17.38 -7.45
C PRO A 46 -0.22 16.71 -8.65
N ASN A 47 0.57 16.21 -9.58
CA ASN A 47 0.08 15.52 -10.78
C ASN A 47 -0.08 14.00 -10.58
N ILE A 48 0.34 13.48 -9.43
CA ILE A 48 0.19 12.05 -9.11
C ILE A 48 -0.96 11.90 -8.11
N PRO A 49 -2.06 11.21 -8.49
CA PRO A 49 -3.16 11.00 -7.56
C PRO A 49 -2.76 10.16 -6.35
N LEU A 50 -3.36 10.47 -5.21
CA LEU A 50 -3.14 9.74 -3.96
C LEU A 50 -4.47 9.17 -3.45
N GLU A 51 -4.46 7.90 -3.07
CA GLU A 51 -5.51 7.27 -2.27
C GLU A 51 -4.88 6.76 -0.97
N LEU A 52 -5.59 6.88 0.14
CA LEU A 52 -5.08 6.47 1.44
C LEU A 52 -6.19 5.92 2.34
N VAL A 53 -5.78 5.10 3.31
CA VAL A 53 -6.64 4.64 4.41
C VAL A 53 -5.91 4.89 5.73
N PRO A 54 -6.65 5.08 6.84
CA PRO A 54 -6.02 5.29 8.13
C PRO A 54 -5.46 4.00 8.72
N GLY A 55 -4.35 4.11 9.44
CA GLY A 55 -3.85 3.06 10.30
C GLY A 55 -4.32 3.25 11.75
N ASN A 56 -3.86 2.37 12.62
CA ASN A 56 -4.22 2.43 14.05
C ASN A 56 -3.59 3.63 14.77
N CYS A 57 -2.58 4.26 14.17
CA CYS A 57 -1.96 5.48 14.70
C CYS A 57 -2.59 6.77 14.14
N ASP A 58 -3.58 6.67 13.25
CA ASP A 58 -4.26 7.81 12.66
C ASP A 58 -5.62 8.00 13.32
N TYR A 59 -5.74 9.06 14.12
CA TYR A 59 -6.94 9.33 14.91
C TYR A 59 -7.83 10.38 14.27
N ALA A 60 -9.11 10.39 14.68
CA ALA A 60 -10.07 11.45 14.35
C ALA A 60 -10.16 11.76 12.85
N THR A 61 -10.28 10.71 12.04
CA THR A 61 -10.39 10.86 10.59
C THR A 61 -11.75 10.39 10.09
N ASP A 62 -12.26 11.06 9.04
CA ASP A 62 -13.46 10.63 8.31
C ASP A 62 -13.14 9.68 7.16
N VAL A 63 -11.86 9.40 6.91
CA VAL A 63 -11.45 8.48 5.85
C VAL A 63 -11.83 7.05 6.23
N PRO A 64 -12.49 6.29 5.33
CA PRO A 64 -12.83 4.91 5.62
C PRO A 64 -11.62 4.04 5.96
N ALA A 65 -11.80 3.09 6.88
CA ALA A 65 -10.73 2.19 7.31
C ALA A 65 -10.27 1.23 6.20
N GLN A 66 -11.10 1.05 5.18
CA GLN A 66 -10.74 0.28 3.99
C GLN A 66 -11.43 0.85 2.77
N LYS A 67 -10.85 0.59 1.62
CA LYS A 67 -11.40 1.03 0.33
C LYS A 67 -11.24 -0.07 -0.69
N ILE A 68 -12.21 -0.18 -1.60
CA ILE A 68 -12.05 -0.97 -2.81
C ILE A 68 -11.91 0.01 -3.97
N LEU A 69 -10.79 -0.07 -4.65
CA LEU A 69 -10.46 0.81 -5.76
C LEU A 69 -10.49 0.04 -7.08
N TYR A 70 -10.69 0.77 -8.16
CA TYR A 70 -10.73 0.20 -9.51
C TYR A 70 -9.68 0.90 -10.37
N PHE A 71 -8.75 0.12 -10.92
CA PHE A 71 -7.75 0.62 -11.86
C PHE A 71 -7.65 -0.36 -13.01
N GLU A 72 -7.89 0.12 -14.23
CA GLU A 72 -7.78 -0.68 -15.45
C GLU A 72 -8.49 -2.04 -15.37
N GLY A 73 -9.72 -2.04 -14.82
CA GLY A 73 -10.52 -3.25 -14.70
C GLY A 73 -10.13 -4.17 -13.54
N ARG A 74 -9.19 -3.76 -12.71
CA ARG A 74 -8.78 -4.54 -11.52
C ARG A 74 -9.35 -3.93 -10.25
N ARG A 75 -9.78 -4.79 -9.35
CA ARG A 75 -10.32 -4.39 -8.04
C ARG A 75 -9.23 -4.59 -7.01
N ILE A 76 -8.97 -3.54 -6.24
CA ILE A 76 -7.94 -3.56 -5.20
C ILE A 76 -8.57 -3.21 -3.86
N LEU A 77 -8.46 -4.11 -2.89
CA LEU A 77 -8.87 -3.84 -1.52
C LEU A 77 -7.65 -3.33 -0.76
N MET A 78 -7.73 -2.10 -0.28
CA MET A 78 -6.68 -1.53 0.55
C MET A 78 -7.17 -1.31 1.98
N THR A 79 -6.36 -1.72 2.95
CA THR A 79 -6.60 -1.58 4.37
C THR A 79 -5.26 -1.50 5.10
N HIS A 80 -5.21 -0.82 6.25
CA HIS A 80 -4.00 -0.91 7.07
C HIS A 80 -3.83 -2.33 7.61
N GLY A 81 -4.93 -2.98 7.97
CA GLY A 81 -4.93 -4.37 8.42
C GLY A 81 -5.24 -4.56 9.90
N HIS A 82 -5.18 -3.50 10.71
CA HIS A 82 -5.48 -3.61 12.15
C HIS A 82 -6.91 -4.08 12.41
N ILE A 83 -7.87 -3.70 11.55
CA ILE A 83 -9.27 -4.14 11.68
C ILE A 83 -9.45 -5.63 11.38
N TYR A 84 -8.49 -6.26 10.71
CA TYR A 84 -8.50 -7.70 10.40
C TYR A 84 -7.49 -8.48 11.28
N HIS A 85 -6.89 -7.82 12.28
CA HIS A 85 -5.95 -8.45 13.21
C HIS A 85 -4.79 -9.17 12.49
N VAL A 86 -4.22 -8.54 11.46
CA VAL A 86 -3.21 -9.16 10.60
C VAL A 86 -1.92 -9.56 11.34
N LYS A 87 -1.67 -8.97 12.52
CA LYS A 87 -0.53 -9.40 13.36
C LYS A 87 -0.70 -10.80 13.93
N LEU A 88 -1.95 -11.29 14.01
CA LEU A 88 -2.28 -12.64 14.47
C LEU A 88 -2.38 -13.63 13.30
N GLY A 89 -2.36 -13.15 12.08
CA GLY A 89 -2.50 -13.94 10.86
C GLY A 89 -3.35 -13.22 9.82
N ILE A 90 -3.15 -13.55 8.57
CA ILE A 90 -3.79 -12.82 7.46
C ILE A 90 -5.12 -13.44 7.01
N GLY A 91 -5.57 -14.54 7.66
CA GLY A 91 -6.74 -15.27 7.21
C GLY A 91 -8.02 -14.45 7.09
N ALA A 92 -8.30 -13.57 8.06
CA ALA A 92 -9.50 -12.73 8.03
C ALA A 92 -9.46 -11.72 6.88
N ALA A 93 -8.29 -11.11 6.63
CA ALA A 93 -8.12 -10.16 5.53
C ALA A 93 -8.26 -10.88 4.17
N VAL A 94 -7.67 -12.06 4.04
CA VAL A 94 -7.76 -12.84 2.81
C VAL A 94 -9.22 -13.26 2.54
N ARG A 95 -9.94 -13.69 3.58
CA ARG A 95 -11.37 -14.02 3.42
C ARG A 95 -12.20 -12.83 2.95
N ALA A 96 -11.94 -11.65 3.53
CA ALA A 96 -12.62 -10.43 3.10
C ALA A 96 -12.34 -10.10 1.63
N ALA A 97 -11.09 -10.28 1.19
CA ALA A 97 -10.69 -10.06 -0.19
C ALA A 97 -11.38 -11.03 -1.15
N VAL A 98 -11.44 -12.31 -0.78
CA VAL A 98 -12.11 -13.34 -1.59
C VAL A 98 -13.60 -13.05 -1.69
N GLU A 99 -14.25 -12.71 -0.59
CA GLU A 99 -15.68 -12.38 -0.56
C GLU A 99 -15.99 -11.14 -1.40
N ALA A 100 -15.10 -10.15 -1.39
CA ALA A 100 -15.24 -8.93 -2.18
C ALA A 100 -14.85 -9.12 -3.64
N LYS A 101 -14.32 -10.27 -4.01
CA LYS A 101 -13.91 -10.62 -5.38
C LYS A 101 -12.89 -9.63 -5.95
N VAL A 102 -11.92 -9.25 -5.12
CA VAL A 102 -10.84 -8.36 -5.56
C VAL A 102 -9.71 -9.16 -6.19
N ASP A 103 -8.91 -8.47 -6.99
CA ASP A 103 -7.74 -9.04 -7.66
C ASP A 103 -6.48 -8.87 -6.83
N VAL A 104 -6.46 -7.85 -5.97
CA VAL A 104 -5.31 -7.52 -5.12
C VAL A 104 -5.79 -7.14 -3.72
N LEU A 105 -5.16 -7.71 -2.70
CA LEU A 105 -5.32 -7.33 -1.30
C LEU A 105 -4.04 -6.63 -0.84
N LEU A 106 -4.18 -5.41 -0.32
CA LEU A 106 -3.07 -4.65 0.25
C LEU A 106 -3.30 -4.42 1.73
N PHE A 107 -2.31 -4.71 2.55
CA PHE A 107 -2.34 -4.42 3.98
C PHE A 107 -0.92 -4.06 4.48
N GLY A 108 -0.86 -3.42 5.64
CA GLY A 108 0.40 -3.04 6.29
C GLY A 108 0.42 -3.54 7.72
N HIS A 109 0.68 -2.65 8.68
CA HIS A 109 0.59 -2.86 10.13
C HIS A 109 1.68 -3.74 10.72
N THR A 110 2.05 -4.86 10.10
CA THR A 110 3.07 -5.79 10.61
C THR A 110 4.49 -5.28 10.42
N HIS A 111 4.69 -4.30 9.55
CA HIS A 111 6.00 -3.79 9.12
C HIS A 111 6.84 -4.83 8.36
N GLU A 112 6.29 -5.99 8.05
CA GLU A 112 6.99 -7.05 7.33
C GLU A 112 6.54 -7.12 5.87
N ALA A 113 7.47 -6.92 4.95
CA ALA A 113 7.18 -7.01 3.53
C ALA A 113 6.80 -8.44 3.14
N PHE A 114 5.73 -8.55 2.37
CA PHE A 114 5.19 -9.84 1.94
C PHE A 114 4.49 -9.67 0.60
N CYS A 115 4.71 -10.61 -0.31
CA CYS A 115 4.03 -10.56 -1.61
C CYS A 115 3.89 -11.98 -2.16
N CYS A 116 2.66 -12.38 -2.47
CA CYS A 116 2.40 -13.65 -3.13
C CYS A 116 1.16 -13.57 -4.01
N GLU A 117 1.06 -14.50 -4.96
CA GLU A 117 -0.16 -14.72 -5.74
C GLU A 117 -0.64 -16.12 -5.48
N GLN A 118 -1.93 -16.27 -5.21
CA GLN A 118 -2.55 -17.56 -5.02
C GLN A 118 -3.97 -17.54 -5.58
N ASP A 119 -4.29 -18.47 -6.47
CA ASP A 119 -5.62 -18.63 -7.08
C ASP A 119 -6.15 -17.32 -7.70
N GLY A 120 -5.27 -16.55 -8.35
CA GLY A 120 -5.64 -15.30 -8.99
C GLY A 120 -5.70 -14.08 -8.07
N LEU A 121 -5.47 -14.25 -6.77
CA LEU A 121 -5.43 -13.14 -5.81
C LEU A 121 -3.99 -12.81 -5.47
N TRP A 122 -3.60 -11.56 -5.71
CA TRP A 122 -2.36 -11.01 -5.20
C TRP A 122 -2.57 -10.52 -3.77
N VAL A 123 -1.66 -10.88 -2.88
CA VAL A 123 -1.66 -10.43 -1.48
C VAL A 123 -0.32 -9.77 -1.21
N MET A 124 -0.33 -8.50 -0.84
CA MET A 124 0.90 -7.75 -0.64
C MET A 124 0.84 -6.87 0.61
N ASN A 125 1.92 -6.95 1.40
CA ASN A 125 2.24 -5.98 2.42
C ASN A 125 3.53 -5.28 1.94
N PRO A 126 3.51 -3.96 1.69
CA PRO A 126 4.69 -3.26 1.20
C PRO A 126 5.82 -3.16 2.22
N GLY A 127 5.58 -3.59 3.47
CA GLY A 127 6.50 -3.38 4.56
C GLY A 127 6.46 -1.95 5.05
N THR A 128 7.46 -1.53 5.83
CA THR A 128 7.52 -0.17 6.31
C THR A 128 8.49 0.68 5.49
N ILE A 129 8.02 1.83 5.01
CA ILE A 129 8.87 2.80 4.33
C ILE A 129 9.67 3.64 5.33
N ARG A 130 9.30 3.60 6.61
CA ARG A 130 10.10 4.22 7.67
C ARG A 130 11.51 3.65 7.70
N GLY A 131 11.65 2.36 7.40
CA GLY A 131 12.91 1.65 7.50
C GLY A 131 13.03 0.96 8.85
N GLY A 132 14.06 0.38 9.09
CA GLY A 132 14.61 -0.44 10.13
C GLY A 132 15.94 -0.78 9.53
N LEU A 133 16.08 -1.98 9.03
CA LEU A 133 17.27 -2.36 8.26
C LEU A 133 17.21 -1.78 6.84
N VAL A 134 16.11 -2.01 6.13
CA VAL A 134 15.92 -1.51 4.77
C VAL A 134 14.48 -1.04 4.61
N PRO A 135 14.25 0.23 4.18
CA PRO A 135 12.90 0.68 3.85
C PRO A 135 12.38 -0.05 2.61
N THR A 136 11.09 -0.40 2.63
CA THR A 136 10.46 -1.09 1.51
C THR A 136 9.16 -0.41 1.10
N CYS A 137 8.75 -0.66 -0.13
CA CYS A 137 7.43 -0.29 -0.64
C CYS A 137 6.97 -1.36 -1.63
N GLY A 138 5.74 -1.23 -2.12
CA GLY A 138 5.20 -2.14 -3.12
C GLY A 138 5.04 -1.45 -4.46
N VAL A 139 5.17 -2.23 -5.53
CA VAL A 139 4.89 -1.78 -6.89
C VAL A 139 3.88 -2.72 -7.51
N ILE A 140 2.79 -2.15 -8.01
CA ILE A 140 1.79 -2.89 -8.77
C ILE A 140 1.85 -2.42 -10.21
N ARG A 141 2.01 -3.34 -11.15
CA ARG A 141 1.96 -3.03 -12.57
C ARG A 141 0.71 -3.65 -13.18
N LEU A 142 -0.09 -2.81 -13.82
CA LEU A 142 -1.29 -3.22 -14.53
C LEU A 142 -1.03 -3.02 -16.02
N ASP A 143 -0.99 -4.12 -16.76
CA ASP A 143 -0.68 -4.13 -18.20
C ASP A 143 -1.67 -5.04 -18.89
N GLY A 144 -2.71 -4.44 -19.49
CA GLY A 144 -3.78 -5.19 -20.11
C GLY A 144 -4.48 -6.09 -19.09
N GLU A 145 -4.45 -7.40 -19.33
CA GLU A 145 -5.04 -8.39 -18.42
C GLU A 145 -4.06 -8.88 -17.36
N ARG A 146 -2.79 -8.43 -17.44
CA ARG A 146 -1.75 -8.89 -16.53
C ARG A 146 -1.61 -7.94 -15.34
N THR A 147 -1.62 -8.52 -14.14
CA THR A 147 -1.33 -7.82 -12.89
C THR A 147 -0.08 -8.43 -12.28
N THR A 148 0.88 -7.60 -11.89
CA THR A 148 2.06 -8.05 -11.16
C THR A 148 2.28 -7.16 -9.96
N CYS A 149 2.68 -7.77 -8.84
CA CYS A 149 3.02 -7.05 -7.61
C CYS A 149 4.43 -7.48 -7.19
N GLU A 150 5.21 -6.53 -6.70
CA GLU A 150 6.55 -6.83 -6.20
C GLU A 150 6.91 -5.89 -5.04
N ILE A 151 7.85 -6.34 -4.23
CA ILE A 151 8.43 -5.53 -3.15
C ILE A 151 9.69 -4.86 -3.67
N LEU A 152 9.82 -3.57 -3.37
CA LEU A 152 10.97 -2.76 -3.76
C LEU A 152 11.69 -2.31 -2.49
N GLU A 153 12.99 -2.56 -2.44
CA GLU A 153 13.85 -2.02 -1.38
C GLU A 153 14.36 -0.65 -1.80
N ILE A 154 14.31 0.31 -0.86
CA ILE A 154 14.79 1.66 -1.11
C ILE A 154 16.16 1.79 -0.48
N PRO A 155 17.24 1.93 -1.28
CA PRO A 155 18.57 2.09 -0.72
C PRO A 155 18.67 3.34 0.15
N ARG A 156 19.34 3.20 1.29
CA ARG A 156 19.71 4.34 2.12
C ARG A 156 20.88 5.04 1.42
N GLY A 157 20.62 6.24 0.96
CA GLY A 157 21.62 7.01 0.23
C GLY A 157 22.57 7.74 1.11
#